data_2a31fc4a9201109ad2adcb8065c3817d
#
_entry.id   2a31fc4a9201109ad2adcb8065c3817d
#
_cell.length_a   1.000
_cell.length_b   1.000
_cell.length_c   1.000
_cell.angle_alpha   90.00
_cell.angle_beta   90.00
_cell.angle_gamma   90.00
#
_symmetry.space_group_name_H-M   'P 1'
#
loop_
_entity.id
_entity.type
_entity.pdbx_description
1 polymer ?
#
loop_
_entity_poly.entity_id
_entity_poly.type
_entity_poly.pdbx_seq_one_letter_code
_entity_poly.pdbx_strand_id
1 'polypeptide(L)'
;MKRLENKTAIITGGNSGIGEAAALLFATEGANVVITARRKEQLDAVAEKIRQAGGSVLSIPSDISNPESFLALVRETLDKFGNIDILVNNAGVLDSGLLPVDRVQDDELDRVININAKGTIQCIRTVLNVMLKHKSGSIVNVASIAGVNGGGGAAYVASKAAILGITRHTALRCASEGIRCNALCPGSVATPMGASAANSTLDMDMLGAMAKHTDMKLPVCQPQDVANAILFLASDESRAITGQEIVIDFGTSL
;
A
#
# COMPACT_ATOMS: atom_id res chain seq x y z
N MET A 1 -4.62 -6.05 -25.13
CA MET A 1 -3.84 -4.80 -24.93
C MET A 1 -3.43 -4.79 -23.47
N LYS A 2 -2.19 -4.49 -23.16
CA LYS A 2 -1.68 -4.40 -21.78
C LYS A 2 -2.26 -3.15 -21.10
N ARG A 3 -2.78 -3.29 -19.86
CA ARG A 3 -3.50 -2.20 -19.16
C ARG A 3 -2.59 -1.07 -18.68
N LEU A 4 -1.29 -1.33 -18.49
CA LEU A 4 -0.30 -0.38 -17.98
C LEU A 4 0.87 -0.18 -18.95
N GLU A 5 0.65 -0.39 -20.23
CA GLU A 5 1.72 -0.28 -21.23
C GLU A 5 2.35 1.13 -21.21
N ASN A 6 3.69 1.17 -21.10
CA ASN A 6 4.50 2.39 -20.99
C ASN A 6 4.22 3.27 -19.75
N LYS A 7 3.45 2.82 -18.76
CA LYS A 7 3.27 3.52 -17.49
C LYS A 7 4.42 3.19 -16.54
N THR A 8 4.86 4.17 -15.78
CA THR A 8 5.85 3.99 -14.70
C THR A 8 5.15 3.97 -13.36
N ALA A 9 5.34 2.88 -12.61
CA ALA A 9 4.67 2.64 -11.33
C ALA A 9 5.68 2.44 -10.19
N ILE A 10 5.57 3.25 -9.14
CA ILE A 10 6.30 3.04 -7.88
C ILE A 10 5.41 2.22 -6.93
N ILE A 11 5.95 1.12 -6.40
CA ILE A 11 5.27 0.25 -5.43
C ILE A 11 6.12 0.16 -4.17
N THR A 12 5.63 0.74 -3.08
CA THR A 12 6.29 0.65 -1.78
C THR A 12 5.96 -0.68 -1.09
N GLY A 13 6.91 -1.25 -0.35
CA GLY A 13 6.75 -2.60 0.21
C GLY A 13 6.71 -3.69 -0.86
N GLY A 14 7.37 -3.49 -2.00
CA GLY A 14 7.37 -4.39 -3.16
C GLY A 14 8.17 -5.69 -3.00
N ASN A 15 8.70 -5.96 -1.81
CA ASN A 15 9.58 -7.10 -1.54
C ASN A 15 8.85 -8.37 -1.05
N SER A 16 7.54 -8.33 -0.81
CA SER A 16 6.76 -9.48 -0.34
C SER A 16 5.24 -9.22 -0.39
N GLY A 17 4.44 -10.27 -0.28
CA GLY A 17 2.99 -10.23 -0.09
C GLY A 17 2.26 -9.44 -1.18
N ILE A 18 1.37 -8.51 -0.78
CA ILE A 18 0.55 -7.71 -1.71
C ILE A 18 1.44 -6.89 -2.66
N GLY A 19 2.51 -6.27 -2.15
CA GLY A 19 3.40 -5.45 -2.96
C GLY A 19 4.18 -6.24 -4.02
N GLU A 20 4.65 -7.44 -3.69
CA GLU A 20 5.26 -8.37 -4.65
C GLU A 20 4.26 -8.81 -5.72
N ALA A 21 3.05 -9.23 -5.30
CA ALA A 21 2.00 -9.67 -6.23
C ALA A 21 1.61 -8.52 -7.20
N ALA A 22 1.46 -7.29 -6.69
CA ALA A 22 1.18 -6.12 -7.52
C ALA A 22 2.33 -5.83 -8.50
N ALA A 23 3.59 -5.92 -8.05
CA ALA A 23 4.75 -5.67 -8.89
C ALA A 23 4.87 -6.65 -10.05
N LEU A 24 4.68 -7.95 -9.78
CA LEU A 24 4.67 -9.00 -10.80
C LEU A 24 3.52 -8.78 -11.79
N LEU A 25 2.32 -8.49 -11.30
CA LEU A 25 1.15 -8.25 -12.13
C LEU A 25 1.32 -7.00 -13.01
N PHE A 26 1.82 -5.90 -12.47
CA PHE A 26 2.06 -4.66 -13.22
C PHE A 26 3.08 -4.85 -14.34
N ALA A 27 4.14 -5.61 -14.07
CA ALA A 27 5.14 -5.95 -15.08
C ALA A 27 4.53 -6.76 -16.26
N THR A 28 3.66 -7.72 -15.99
CA THR A 28 2.95 -8.48 -17.03
C THR A 28 2.00 -7.60 -17.84
N GLU A 29 1.47 -6.55 -17.23
CA GLU A 29 0.60 -5.55 -17.85
C GLU A 29 1.36 -4.39 -18.53
N GLY A 30 2.69 -4.52 -18.66
CA GLY A 30 3.53 -3.64 -19.48
C GLY A 30 4.05 -2.40 -18.78
N ALA A 31 3.93 -2.31 -17.45
CA ALA A 31 4.49 -1.19 -16.69
C ALA A 31 6.01 -1.27 -16.58
N ASN A 32 6.65 -0.11 -16.50
CA ASN A 32 7.96 0.06 -15.89
C ASN A 32 7.77 0.07 -14.37
N VAL A 33 8.20 -0.98 -13.69
CA VAL A 33 7.94 -1.17 -12.26
C VAL A 33 9.13 -0.70 -11.44
N VAL A 34 8.89 0.18 -10.47
CA VAL A 34 9.87 0.56 -9.45
C VAL A 34 9.42 -0.02 -8.13
N ILE A 35 10.18 -0.96 -7.59
CA ILE A 35 9.89 -1.56 -6.29
C ILE A 35 10.83 -1.02 -5.22
N THR A 36 10.28 -0.76 -4.04
CA THR A 36 11.06 -0.28 -2.91
C THR A 36 10.67 -0.93 -1.60
N ALA A 37 11.67 -1.19 -0.78
CA ALA A 37 11.57 -1.67 0.60
C ALA A 37 12.95 -1.51 1.27
N ARG A 38 13.02 -1.70 2.59
CA ARG A 38 14.30 -1.61 3.34
C ARG A 38 15.23 -2.80 3.09
N ARG A 39 14.68 -4.01 2.89
CA ARG A 39 15.45 -5.26 2.77
C ARG A 39 15.84 -5.51 1.31
N LYS A 40 17.09 -5.17 0.99
CA LYS A 40 17.61 -5.21 -0.38
C LYS A 40 17.55 -6.60 -1.00
N GLU A 41 17.99 -7.63 -0.31
CA GLU A 41 18.06 -9.00 -0.84
C GLU A 41 16.70 -9.52 -1.30
N GLN A 42 15.65 -9.30 -0.49
CA GLN A 42 14.29 -9.70 -0.84
C GLN A 42 13.74 -8.86 -2.02
N LEU A 43 14.08 -7.57 -2.06
CA LEU A 43 13.68 -6.68 -3.13
C LEU A 43 14.31 -7.13 -4.46
N ASP A 44 15.61 -7.46 -4.46
CA ASP A 44 16.34 -7.92 -5.62
C ASP A 44 15.82 -9.29 -6.12
N ALA A 45 15.40 -10.18 -5.21
CA ALA A 45 14.78 -11.45 -5.59
C ALA A 45 13.44 -11.24 -6.36
N VAL A 46 12.63 -10.27 -5.96
CA VAL A 46 11.41 -9.92 -6.71
C VAL A 46 11.75 -9.28 -8.05
N ALA A 47 12.73 -8.39 -8.08
CA ALA A 47 13.19 -7.76 -9.32
C ALA A 47 13.69 -8.81 -10.33
N GLU A 48 14.38 -9.83 -9.86
CA GLU A 48 14.87 -10.92 -10.73
C GLU A 48 13.71 -11.74 -11.32
N LYS A 49 12.66 -12.04 -10.54
CA LYS A 49 11.45 -12.69 -11.08
C LYS A 49 10.81 -11.86 -12.20
N ILE A 50 10.73 -10.54 -12.03
CA ILE A 50 10.18 -9.65 -13.05
C ILE A 50 11.04 -9.65 -14.32
N ARG A 51 12.38 -9.59 -14.19
CA ARG A 51 13.30 -9.63 -15.35
C ARG A 51 13.21 -10.96 -16.10
N GLN A 52 13.16 -12.08 -15.38
CA GLN A 52 13.02 -13.41 -15.97
C GLN A 52 11.69 -13.57 -16.74
N ALA A 53 10.64 -12.88 -16.31
CA ALA A 53 9.38 -12.80 -17.04
C ALA A 53 9.39 -11.78 -18.21
N GLY A 54 10.53 -11.14 -18.50
CA GLY A 54 10.67 -10.14 -19.56
C GLY A 54 10.13 -8.74 -19.21
N GLY A 55 9.86 -8.49 -17.94
CA GLY A 55 9.36 -7.19 -17.45
C GLY A 55 10.47 -6.17 -17.20
N SER A 56 10.10 -4.88 -17.23
CA SER A 56 10.98 -3.75 -16.88
C SER A 56 10.88 -3.45 -15.39
N VAL A 57 12.01 -3.48 -14.67
CA VAL A 57 12.02 -3.23 -13.23
C VAL A 57 13.26 -2.48 -12.75
N LEU A 58 13.06 -1.61 -11.78
CA LEU A 58 14.08 -0.94 -10.98
C LEU A 58 13.84 -1.27 -9.50
N SER A 59 14.85 -1.81 -8.82
CA SER A 59 14.79 -2.10 -7.38
C SER A 59 15.64 -1.10 -6.62
N ILE A 60 15.02 -0.29 -5.76
CA ILE A 60 15.70 0.76 -5.00
C ILE A 60 15.39 0.57 -3.52
N PRO A 61 16.38 0.19 -2.70
CA PRO A 61 16.20 0.15 -1.26
C PRO A 61 15.90 1.55 -0.71
N SER A 62 14.78 1.72 0.00
CA SER A 62 14.41 2.99 0.62
C SER A 62 13.56 2.76 1.87
N ASP A 63 13.66 3.69 2.80
CA ASP A 63 12.78 3.79 3.97
C ASP A 63 11.79 4.93 3.75
N ILE A 64 10.50 4.60 3.67
CA ILE A 64 9.43 5.58 3.44
C ILE A 64 9.26 6.56 4.62
N SER A 65 9.75 6.20 5.81
CA SER A 65 9.78 7.10 6.97
C SER A 65 10.90 8.15 6.92
N ASN A 66 11.86 7.99 5.98
CA ASN A 66 12.93 8.93 5.71
C ASN A 66 12.65 9.69 4.40
N PRO A 67 12.30 11.00 4.48
CA PRO A 67 11.95 11.79 3.30
C PRO A 67 13.04 11.88 2.24
N GLU A 68 14.31 11.98 2.65
CA GLU A 68 15.45 12.10 1.74
C GLU A 68 15.68 10.80 0.96
N SER A 69 15.51 9.65 1.64
CA SER A 69 15.60 8.34 1.00
C SER A 69 14.56 8.15 -0.10
N PHE A 70 13.31 8.56 0.17
CA PHE A 70 12.24 8.47 -0.83
C PHE A 70 12.40 9.52 -1.96
N LEU A 71 12.90 10.71 -1.66
CA LEU A 71 13.20 11.72 -2.66
C LEU A 71 14.29 11.25 -3.63
N ALA A 72 15.34 10.59 -3.13
CA ALA A 72 16.38 9.99 -3.96
C ALA A 72 15.80 8.93 -4.91
N LEU A 73 14.92 8.05 -4.39
CA LEU A 73 14.20 7.05 -5.20
C LEU A 73 13.39 7.71 -6.34
N VAL A 74 12.67 8.78 -6.05
CA VAL A 74 11.88 9.50 -7.07
C VAL A 74 12.79 10.09 -8.15
N ARG A 75 13.94 10.67 -7.78
CA ARG A 75 14.93 11.18 -8.75
C ARG A 75 15.47 10.07 -9.65
N GLU A 76 15.90 8.95 -9.07
CA GLU A 76 16.41 7.81 -9.83
C GLU A 76 15.34 7.21 -10.76
N THR A 77 14.09 7.20 -10.32
CA THR A 77 12.95 6.79 -11.17
C THR A 77 12.79 7.71 -12.37
N LEU A 78 12.84 9.02 -12.16
CA LEU A 78 12.72 10.01 -13.23
C LEU A 78 13.91 9.95 -14.21
N ASP A 79 15.11 9.78 -13.69
CA ASP A 79 16.33 9.64 -14.53
C ASP A 79 16.26 8.39 -15.43
N LYS A 80 15.64 7.30 -14.94
CA LYS A 80 15.53 6.05 -15.68
C LYS A 80 14.35 6.02 -16.65
N PHE A 81 13.19 6.52 -16.24
CA PHE A 81 11.91 6.32 -16.95
C PHE A 81 11.23 7.62 -17.40
N GLY A 82 11.73 8.77 -16.98
CA GLY A 82 11.26 10.10 -17.40
C GLY A 82 9.96 10.58 -16.75
N ASN A 83 9.10 9.70 -16.23
CA ASN A 83 7.83 10.04 -15.60
C ASN A 83 7.46 9.06 -14.48
N ILE A 84 6.44 9.44 -13.69
CA ILE A 84 5.78 8.59 -12.69
C ILE A 84 4.28 8.74 -12.86
N ASP A 85 3.64 7.68 -13.33
CA ASP A 85 2.19 7.66 -13.61
C ASP A 85 1.39 7.10 -12.44
N ILE A 86 1.99 6.16 -11.68
CA ILE A 86 1.29 5.41 -10.64
C ILE A 86 2.13 5.38 -9.37
N LEU A 87 1.48 5.61 -8.23
CA LEU A 87 2.05 5.36 -6.91
C LEU A 87 1.16 4.38 -6.15
N VAL A 88 1.74 3.23 -5.76
CA VAL A 88 1.10 2.27 -4.86
C VAL A 88 1.76 2.37 -3.48
N ASN A 89 1.08 2.98 -2.53
CA ASN A 89 1.49 3.03 -1.13
C ASN A 89 1.02 1.76 -0.43
N ASN A 90 1.86 0.72 -0.43
CA ASN A 90 1.58 -0.55 0.20
C ASN A 90 2.48 -0.84 1.41
N ALA A 91 3.64 -0.20 1.52
CA ALA A 91 4.51 -0.38 2.68
C ALA A 91 3.80 -0.03 3.99
N GLY A 92 3.98 -0.88 5.00
CA GLY A 92 3.41 -0.67 6.32
C GLY A 92 3.90 -1.72 7.31
N VAL A 93 3.58 -1.49 8.57
CA VAL A 93 3.87 -2.40 9.68
C VAL A 93 2.62 -2.57 10.54
N LEU A 94 2.49 -3.73 11.19
CA LEU A 94 1.53 -3.92 12.27
C LEU A 94 2.08 -3.35 13.56
N ASP A 95 1.19 -3.07 14.49
CA ASP A 95 1.57 -2.91 15.90
C ASP A 95 1.86 -4.26 16.54
N SER A 96 2.59 -4.23 17.64
CA SER A 96 2.95 -5.41 18.39
C SER A 96 1.79 -5.78 19.34
N GLY A 97 1.27 -7.01 19.21
CA GLY A 97 0.36 -7.58 20.19
C GLY A 97 -1.10 -7.15 20.12
N LEU A 98 -1.55 -6.38 19.12
CA LEU A 98 -2.94 -5.87 19.02
C LEU A 98 -3.36 -5.06 20.26
N LEU A 99 -2.48 -4.24 20.82
CA LEU A 99 -2.75 -3.53 22.07
C LEU A 99 -3.90 -2.53 21.93
N PRO A 100 -4.91 -2.56 22.80
CA PRO A 100 -5.98 -1.55 22.85
C PRO A 100 -5.45 -0.19 23.32
N VAL A 101 -6.28 0.85 23.19
CA VAL A 101 -5.88 2.26 23.41
C VAL A 101 -5.39 2.52 24.84
N ASP A 102 -5.87 1.80 25.82
CA ASP A 102 -5.49 1.91 27.23
C ASP A 102 -4.18 1.20 27.59
N ARG A 103 -3.61 0.44 26.66
CA ARG A 103 -2.37 -0.36 26.85
C ARG A 103 -1.28 -0.11 25.80
N VAL A 104 -1.57 0.61 24.72
CA VAL A 104 -0.56 0.94 23.71
C VAL A 104 0.55 1.82 24.31
N GLN A 105 1.81 1.51 23.98
CA GLN A 105 2.97 2.26 24.42
C GLN A 105 3.31 3.38 23.42
N ASP A 106 3.86 4.50 23.91
CA ASP A 106 4.14 5.68 23.09
C ASP A 106 5.15 5.40 21.97
N ASP A 107 6.18 4.62 22.23
CA ASP A 107 7.21 4.24 21.24
C ASP A 107 6.63 3.39 20.12
N GLU A 108 5.68 2.51 20.43
CA GLU A 108 4.99 1.70 19.44
C GLU A 108 3.99 2.53 18.63
N LEU A 109 3.26 3.43 19.28
CA LEU A 109 2.38 4.38 18.63
C LEU A 109 3.18 5.24 17.64
N ASP A 110 4.28 5.83 18.08
CA ASP A 110 5.16 6.67 17.26
C ASP A 110 5.73 5.88 16.08
N ARG A 111 6.19 4.66 16.29
CA ARG A 111 6.74 3.79 15.25
C ARG A 111 5.73 3.52 14.15
N VAL A 112 4.52 3.10 14.52
CA VAL A 112 3.47 2.70 13.57
C VAL A 112 2.93 3.92 12.82
N ILE A 113 2.64 5.02 13.52
CA ILE A 113 2.19 6.27 12.91
C ILE A 113 3.24 6.85 11.96
N ASN A 114 4.51 6.87 12.39
CA ASN A 114 5.60 7.42 11.57
C ASN A 114 5.77 6.64 10.25
N ILE A 115 5.70 5.31 10.30
CA ILE A 115 5.85 4.48 9.09
C ILE A 115 4.58 4.52 8.25
N ASN A 116 3.44 4.12 8.80
CA ASN A 116 2.23 3.88 8.02
C ASN A 116 1.56 5.18 7.56
N ALA A 117 1.38 6.15 8.45
CA ALA A 117 0.66 7.38 8.15
C ALA A 117 1.59 8.45 7.57
N LYS A 118 2.59 8.87 8.33
CA LYS A 118 3.51 9.94 7.91
C LYS A 118 4.33 9.54 6.68
N GLY A 119 4.83 8.30 6.64
CA GLY A 119 5.55 7.75 5.47
C GLY A 119 4.70 7.78 4.20
N THR A 120 3.44 7.31 4.28
CA THR A 120 2.50 7.38 3.14
C THR A 120 2.26 8.81 2.68
N ILE A 121 2.04 9.76 3.60
CA ILE A 121 1.85 11.18 3.27
C ILE A 121 3.10 11.75 2.58
N GLN A 122 4.30 11.39 3.03
CA GLN A 122 5.55 11.82 2.42
C GLN A 122 5.71 11.29 1.00
N CYS A 123 5.37 10.01 0.75
CA CYS A 123 5.39 9.43 -0.58
C CYS A 123 4.42 10.14 -1.52
N ILE A 124 3.17 10.38 -1.08
CA ILE A 124 2.16 11.12 -1.84
C ILE A 124 2.70 12.52 -2.19
N ARG A 125 3.16 13.28 -1.19
CA ARG A 125 3.68 14.63 -1.38
C ARG A 125 4.80 14.71 -2.41
N THR A 126 5.74 13.75 -2.37
CA THR A 126 6.90 13.74 -3.27
C THR A 126 6.49 13.42 -4.69
N VAL A 127 5.68 12.37 -4.91
CA VAL A 127 5.25 11.95 -6.25
C VAL A 127 4.22 12.93 -6.84
N LEU A 128 3.36 13.50 -6.02
CA LEU A 128 2.35 14.46 -6.47
C LEU A 128 2.96 15.68 -7.16
N ASN A 129 4.15 16.13 -6.73
CA ASN A 129 4.89 17.20 -7.40
C ASN A 129 5.29 16.86 -8.85
N VAL A 130 5.43 15.58 -9.17
CA VAL A 130 5.67 15.10 -10.54
C VAL A 130 4.36 15.02 -11.31
N MET A 131 3.35 14.35 -10.74
CA MET A 131 2.05 14.13 -11.37
C MET A 131 1.33 15.45 -11.72
N LEU A 132 1.42 16.47 -10.86
CA LEU A 132 0.81 17.78 -11.09
C LEU A 132 1.39 18.52 -12.32
N LYS A 133 2.67 18.32 -12.66
CA LYS A 133 3.28 18.90 -13.86
C LYS A 133 2.72 18.30 -15.14
N HIS A 134 2.37 17.00 -15.09
CA HIS A 134 1.83 16.25 -16.22
C HIS A 134 0.30 16.20 -16.25
N LYS A 135 -0.36 16.68 -15.19
CA LYS A 135 -1.82 16.65 -15.00
C LYS A 135 -2.41 15.26 -15.22
N SER A 136 -1.72 14.26 -14.73
CA SER A 136 -2.11 12.86 -14.87
C SER A 136 -1.47 12.03 -13.77
N GLY A 137 -2.21 11.06 -13.23
CA GLY A 137 -1.68 10.12 -12.25
C GLY A 137 -2.74 9.28 -11.54
N SER A 138 -2.31 8.15 -11.01
CA SER A 138 -3.13 7.32 -10.12
C SER A 138 -2.37 6.99 -8.85
N ILE A 139 -2.96 7.30 -7.69
CA ILE A 139 -2.44 6.95 -6.37
C ILE A 139 -3.37 5.91 -5.77
N VAL A 140 -2.80 4.76 -5.41
CA VAL A 140 -3.53 3.67 -4.74
C VAL A 140 -2.90 3.44 -3.37
N ASN A 141 -3.67 3.70 -2.33
CA ASN A 141 -3.23 3.52 -0.95
C ASN A 141 -3.77 2.20 -0.38
N VAL A 142 -2.89 1.31 0.08
CA VAL A 142 -3.29 0.08 0.77
C VAL A 142 -3.48 0.39 2.26
N ALA A 143 -4.74 0.64 2.61
CA ALA A 143 -5.18 0.85 3.99
C ALA A 143 -5.42 -0.50 4.71
N SER A 144 -6.58 -0.69 5.30
CA SER A 144 -7.06 -1.92 5.93
C SER A 144 -8.53 -1.75 6.35
N ILE A 145 -9.28 -2.82 6.50
CA ILE A 145 -10.57 -2.81 7.21
C ILE A 145 -10.41 -2.27 8.65
N ALA A 146 -9.25 -2.43 9.28
CA ALA A 146 -8.94 -1.87 10.59
C ALA A 146 -9.14 -0.35 10.65
N GLY A 147 -8.83 0.36 9.56
CA GLY A 147 -9.08 1.81 9.45
C GLY A 147 -10.54 2.17 9.23
N VAL A 148 -11.38 1.20 8.85
CA VAL A 148 -12.82 1.38 8.59
C VAL A 148 -13.65 1.05 9.82
N ASN A 149 -13.41 -0.12 10.43
CA ASN A 149 -14.26 -0.67 11.50
C ASN A 149 -13.60 -0.69 12.89
N GLY A 150 -12.31 -0.30 12.99
CA GLY A 150 -11.58 -0.27 14.26
C GLY A 150 -11.05 -1.62 14.73
N GLY A 151 -11.16 -2.68 13.94
CA GLY A 151 -10.67 -4.02 14.30
C GLY A 151 -9.14 -4.15 14.12
N GLY A 152 -8.40 -3.98 15.22
CA GLY A 152 -6.93 -4.04 15.24
C GLY A 152 -6.37 -3.43 16.50
N GLY A 153 -5.04 -3.41 16.66
CA GLY A 153 -4.43 -2.65 17.74
C GLY A 153 -4.54 -1.14 17.49
N ALA A 154 -4.54 -0.35 18.56
CA ALA A 154 -4.86 1.07 18.52
C ALA A 154 -3.95 1.88 17.58
N ALA A 155 -2.64 1.63 17.61
CA ALA A 155 -1.68 2.32 16.76
C ALA A 155 -1.91 2.00 15.27
N TYR A 156 -2.16 0.72 14.94
CA TYR A 156 -2.44 0.29 13.58
C TYR A 156 -3.75 0.87 13.06
N VAL A 157 -4.83 0.79 13.83
CA VAL A 157 -6.14 1.37 13.49
C VAL A 157 -6.01 2.86 13.20
N ALA A 158 -5.39 3.63 14.10
CA ALA A 158 -5.16 5.07 13.91
C ALA A 158 -4.37 5.37 12.64
N SER A 159 -3.31 4.59 12.38
CA SER A 159 -2.49 4.76 11.17
C SER A 159 -3.26 4.48 9.88
N LYS A 160 -4.11 3.45 9.86
CA LYS A 160 -4.89 3.07 8.69
C LYS A 160 -6.09 4.00 8.45
N ALA A 161 -6.72 4.49 9.50
CA ALA A 161 -7.73 5.56 9.41
C ALA A 161 -7.13 6.87 8.85
N ALA A 162 -5.90 7.23 9.24
CA ALA A 162 -5.19 8.38 8.67
C ALA A 162 -4.97 8.25 7.16
N ILE A 163 -4.71 7.02 6.64
CA ILE A 163 -4.59 6.75 5.20
C ILE A 163 -5.91 7.03 4.48
N LEU A 164 -7.06 6.69 5.06
CA LEU A 164 -8.38 6.98 4.48
C LEU A 164 -8.61 8.50 4.41
N GLY A 165 -8.29 9.21 5.47
CA GLY A 165 -8.39 10.67 5.51
C GLY A 165 -7.55 11.36 4.44
N ILE A 166 -6.26 10.98 4.31
CA ILE A 166 -5.36 11.58 3.32
C ILE A 166 -5.72 11.18 1.88
N THR A 167 -6.32 10.00 1.68
CA THR A 167 -6.85 9.57 0.37
C THR A 167 -7.94 10.53 -0.10
N ARG A 168 -8.95 10.78 0.73
CA ARG A 168 -10.06 11.71 0.42
C ARG A 168 -9.54 13.13 0.20
N HIS A 169 -8.62 13.61 1.06
CA HIS A 169 -8.01 14.94 0.92
C HIS A 169 -7.26 15.07 -0.41
N THR A 170 -6.44 14.08 -0.77
CA THR A 170 -5.67 14.11 -2.02
C THR A 170 -6.58 14.06 -3.24
N ALA A 171 -7.60 13.21 -3.22
CA ALA A 171 -8.59 13.12 -4.29
C ALA A 171 -9.33 14.45 -4.50
N LEU A 172 -9.82 15.08 -3.41
CA LEU A 172 -10.47 16.38 -3.45
C LEU A 172 -9.56 17.47 -4.05
N ARG A 173 -8.30 17.52 -3.58
CA ARG A 173 -7.31 18.53 -4.03
C ARG A 173 -6.96 18.36 -5.51
N CYS A 174 -6.95 17.14 -6.04
CA CYS A 174 -6.36 16.82 -7.34
C CYS A 174 -7.36 16.41 -8.41
N ALA A 175 -8.66 16.40 -8.11
CA ALA A 175 -9.70 15.98 -9.07
C ALA A 175 -9.67 16.79 -10.38
N SER A 176 -9.46 18.12 -10.30
CA SER A 176 -9.34 18.99 -11.47
C SER A 176 -7.99 18.90 -12.20
N GLU A 177 -7.02 18.19 -11.61
CA GLU A 177 -5.67 18.06 -12.15
C GLU A 177 -5.46 16.73 -12.92
N GLY A 178 -6.52 15.96 -13.13
CA GLY A 178 -6.44 14.67 -13.80
C GLY A 178 -5.75 13.56 -12.96
N ILE A 179 -5.65 13.75 -11.65
CA ILE A 179 -5.00 12.81 -10.73
C ILE A 179 -6.05 12.18 -9.83
N ARG A 180 -6.06 10.85 -9.77
CA ARG A 180 -6.95 10.06 -8.92
C ARG A 180 -6.22 9.55 -7.68
N CYS A 181 -6.93 9.44 -6.57
CA CYS A 181 -6.39 8.87 -5.34
C CYS A 181 -7.49 8.03 -4.68
N ASN A 182 -7.23 6.72 -4.50
CA ASN A 182 -8.18 5.79 -3.89
C ASN A 182 -7.49 4.92 -2.83
N ALA A 183 -8.26 4.38 -1.91
CA ALA A 183 -7.80 3.45 -0.90
C ALA A 183 -8.41 2.06 -1.13
N LEU A 184 -7.61 1.02 -0.90
CA LEU A 184 -8.07 -0.34 -0.71
C LEU A 184 -7.98 -0.69 0.77
N CYS A 185 -9.03 -1.33 1.28
CA CYS A 185 -9.16 -1.75 2.66
C CYS A 185 -9.22 -3.29 2.73
N PRO A 186 -8.08 -3.99 2.60
CA PRO A 186 -8.08 -5.43 2.71
C PRO A 186 -8.46 -5.88 4.12
N GLY A 187 -9.13 -7.02 4.20
CA GLY A 187 -9.26 -7.81 5.42
C GLY A 187 -7.99 -8.61 5.70
N SER A 188 -8.16 -9.82 6.23
CA SER A 188 -7.05 -10.76 6.39
C SER A 188 -6.52 -11.19 5.04
N VAL A 189 -5.20 -11.10 4.84
CA VAL A 189 -4.51 -11.51 3.61
C VAL A 189 -3.38 -12.47 3.94
N ALA A 190 -3.25 -13.55 3.20
CA ALA A 190 -2.22 -14.57 3.38
C ALA A 190 -0.83 -14.04 2.99
N THR A 191 -0.19 -13.30 3.89
CA THR A 191 1.09 -12.62 3.71
C THR A 191 2.07 -12.95 4.83
N PRO A 192 3.39 -12.73 4.63
CA PRO A 192 4.36 -12.84 5.72
C PRO A 192 4.05 -11.92 6.91
N MET A 193 3.42 -10.76 6.69
CA MET A 193 2.98 -9.85 7.76
C MET A 193 1.92 -10.51 8.63
N GLY A 194 0.89 -11.13 8.05
CA GLY A 194 -0.16 -11.85 8.78
C GLY A 194 0.40 -13.06 9.53
N ALA A 195 1.30 -13.83 8.91
CA ALA A 195 1.96 -14.97 9.55
C ALA A 195 2.82 -14.53 10.74
N SER A 196 3.51 -13.39 10.66
CA SER A 196 4.29 -12.84 11.79
C SER A 196 3.40 -12.42 12.95
N ALA A 197 2.24 -11.83 12.68
CA ALA A 197 1.26 -11.47 13.71
C ALA A 197 0.72 -12.71 14.44
N ALA A 198 0.42 -13.77 13.72
CA ALA A 198 -0.09 -15.02 14.29
C ALA A 198 0.91 -15.71 15.27
N ASN A 199 2.20 -15.40 15.13
CA ASN A 199 3.26 -15.93 16.00
C ASN A 199 3.62 -14.98 17.17
N SER A 200 2.92 -13.86 17.33
CA SER A 200 3.13 -12.91 18.43
C SER A 200 2.15 -13.16 19.57
N THR A 201 2.53 -12.69 20.79
CA THR A 201 1.58 -12.68 21.92
C THR A 201 0.55 -11.57 21.67
N LEU A 202 -0.71 -11.95 21.47
CA LEU A 202 -1.80 -11.04 21.21
C LEU A 202 -2.57 -10.68 22.47
N ASP A 203 -3.10 -9.46 22.53
CA ASP A 203 -4.03 -9.04 23.58
C ASP A 203 -5.37 -9.78 23.40
N MET A 204 -5.70 -10.60 24.39
CA MET A 204 -6.86 -11.49 24.32
C MET A 204 -8.20 -10.76 24.42
N ASP A 205 -8.24 -9.62 25.12
CA ASP A 205 -9.47 -8.80 25.24
C ASP A 205 -9.79 -8.15 23.89
N MET A 206 -8.75 -7.60 23.22
CA MET A 206 -8.91 -7.01 21.89
C MET A 206 -9.24 -8.07 20.84
N LEU A 207 -8.58 -9.21 20.88
CA LEU A 207 -8.89 -10.34 19.99
C LEU A 207 -10.33 -10.82 20.15
N GLY A 208 -10.79 -10.96 21.41
CA GLY A 208 -12.18 -11.32 21.74
C GLY A 208 -13.21 -10.27 21.28
N ALA A 209 -12.86 -8.98 21.34
CA ALA A 209 -13.69 -7.92 20.81
C ALA A 209 -13.82 -8.00 19.28
N MET A 210 -12.68 -8.16 18.57
CA MET A 210 -12.65 -8.29 17.11
C MET A 210 -13.44 -9.50 16.61
N ALA A 211 -13.34 -10.65 17.29
CA ALA A 211 -14.02 -11.88 16.90
C ALA A 211 -15.55 -11.76 16.89
N LYS A 212 -16.12 -10.80 17.58
CA LYS A 212 -17.58 -10.53 17.58
C LYS A 212 -18.04 -9.80 16.30
N HIS A 213 -17.12 -9.22 15.57
CA HIS A 213 -17.37 -8.37 14.41
C HIS A 213 -16.70 -8.88 13.14
N THR A 214 -16.22 -10.12 13.16
CA THR A 214 -15.52 -10.74 12.03
C THR A 214 -16.01 -12.17 11.82
N ASP A 215 -16.53 -12.47 10.64
CA ASP A 215 -16.87 -13.86 10.30
C ASP A 215 -15.63 -14.66 9.92
N MET A 216 -15.08 -15.40 10.88
CA MET A 216 -13.88 -16.22 10.72
C MET A 216 -14.08 -17.48 9.83
N LYS A 217 -15.31 -17.76 9.37
CA LYS A 217 -15.60 -18.88 8.46
C LYS A 217 -15.38 -18.52 7.00
N LEU A 218 -15.31 -17.22 6.69
CA LEU A 218 -15.10 -16.73 5.33
C LEU A 218 -13.63 -16.85 4.92
N PRO A 219 -13.34 -16.92 3.60
CA PRO A 219 -11.97 -17.11 3.12
C PRO A 219 -11.03 -15.95 3.48
N VAL A 220 -9.76 -16.28 3.66
CA VAL A 220 -8.67 -15.29 3.74
C VAL A 220 -8.27 -14.89 2.32
N CYS A 221 -8.15 -13.60 2.06
CA CYS A 221 -7.70 -13.09 0.77
C CYS A 221 -6.29 -13.59 0.43
N GLN A 222 -6.03 -13.83 -0.83
CA GLN A 222 -4.67 -14.02 -1.33
C GLN A 222 -4.08 -12.64 -1.75
N PRO A 223 -2.75 -12.47 -1.73
CA PRO A 223 -2.11 -11.25 -2.23
C PRO A 223 -2.57 -10.86 -3.65
N GLN A 224 -2.88 -11.85 -4.48
CA GLN A 224 -3.35 -11.64 -5.85
C GLN A 224 -4.75 -10.99 -5.91
N ASP A 225 -5.64 -11.26 -4.96
CA ASP A 225 -6.97 -10.64 -4.92
C ASP A 225 -6.84 -9.13 -4.74
N VAL A 226 -5.96 -8.71 -3.83
CA VAL A 226 -5.67 -7.28 -3.60
C VAL A 226 -4.90 -6.67 -4.78
N ALA A 227 -3.93 -7.38 -5.35
CA ALA A 227 -3.15 -6.92 -6.50
C ALA A 227 -4.04 -6.66 -7.73
N ASN A 228 -5.06 -7.49 -7.98
CA ASN A 228 -6.03 -7.29 -9.06
C ASN A 228 -6.82 -5.98 -8.88
N ALA A 229 -7.24 -5.67 -7.67
CA ALA A 229 -7.93 -4.42 -7.37
C ALA A 229 -6.99 -3.21 -7.45
N ILE A 230 -5.71 -3.35 -7.02
CA ILE A 230 -4.69 -2.31 -7.22
C ILE A 230 -4.54 -2.01 -8.71
N LEU A 231 -4.42 -3.04 -9.55
CA LEU A 231 -4.29 -2.89 -11.00
C LEU A 231 -5.50 -2.18 -11.62
N PHE A 232 -6.71 -2.55 -11.23
CA PHE A 232 -7.93 -1.88 -11.68
C PHE A 232 -7.89 -0.38 -11.34
N LEU A 233 -7.59 -0.02 -10.09
CA LEU A 233 -7.51 1.37 -9.66
C LEU A 233 -6.33 2.14 -10.28
N ALA A 234 -5.26 1.46 -10.62
CA ALA A 234 -4.10 2.06 -11.28
C ALA A 234 -4.34 2.35 -12.77
N SER A 235 -5.19 1.57 -13.43
CA SER A 235 -5.47 1.64 -14.87
C SER A 235 -6.55 2.67 -15.22
N ASP A 236 -6.72 2.92 -16.53
CA ASP A 236 -7.74 3.81 -17.06
C ASP A 236 -9.17 3.22 -16.96
N GLU A 237 -9.30 1.92 -16.62
CA GLU A 237 -10.60 1.28 -16.36
C GLU A 237 -11.34 1.95 -15.19
N SER A 238 -10.60 2.54 -14.25
CA SER A 238 -11.14 3.26 -13.09
C SER A 238 -11.10 4.79 -13.23
N ARG A 239 -11.06 5.32 -14.46
CA ARG A 239 -10.88 6.75 -14.73
C ARG A 239 -11.88 7.68 -14.04
N ALA A 240 -13.08 7.18 -13.73
CA ALA A 240 -14.14 7.93 -13.05
C ALA A 240 -14.15 7.74 -11.52
N ILE A 241 -13.20 6.96 -10.97
CA ILE A 241 -13.17 6.60 -9.55
C ILE A 241 -12.03 7.36 -8.86
N THR A 242 -12.37 8.23 -7.92
CA THR A 242 -11.43 8.93 -7.05
C THR A 242 -12.05 9.20 -5.67
N GLY A 243 -11.23 9.22 -4.62
CA GLY A 243 -11.66 9.45 -3.24
C GLY A 243 -12.37 8.25 -2.59
N GLN A 244 -12.37 7.08 -3.22
CA GLN A 244 -13.10 5.91 -2.75
C GLN A 244 -12.26 5.04 -1.81
N GLU A 245 -12.97 4.35 -0.93
CA GLU A 245 -12.47 3.35 0.01
C GLU A 245 -13.13 2.02 -0.34
N ILE A 246 -12.36 1.08 -0.87
CA ILE A 246 -12.90 -0.19 -1.37
C ILE A 246 -12.44 -1.33 -0.45
N VAL A 247 -13.40 -1.96 0.21
CA VAL A 247 -13.15 -3.12 1.07
C VAL A 247 -12.96 -4.38 0.22
N ILE A 248 -11.96 -5.20 0.59
CA ILE A 248 -11.63 -6.47 -0.06
C ILE A 248 -11.41 -7.50 1.03
N ASP A 249 -12.44 -8.24 1.41
CA ASP A 249 -12.40 -9.11 2.58
C ASP A 249 -13.39 -10.30 2.52
N PHE A 250 -13.94 -10.62 1.36
CA PHE A 250 -15.00 -11.62 1.19
C PHE A 250 -16.25 -11.39 2.05
N GLY A 251 -16.45 -10.16 2.55
CA GLY A 251 -17.58 -9.81 3.41
C GLY A 251 -17.35 -10.15 4.90
N THR A 252 -16.11 -10.43 5.32
CA THR A 252 -15.80 -10.80 6.71
C THR A 252 -16.12 -9.69 7.71
N SER A 253 -16.24 -8.44 7.25
CA SER A 253 -16.52 -7.26 8.09
C SER A 253 -17.96 -6.70 7.94
N LEU A 254 -18.87 -7.44 7.29
CA LEU A 254 -20.28 -7.06 7.11
C LEU A 254 -21.13 -7.36 8.34
#